data_0098a3ea50f9120194f4770c9ca0b207
#
_entry.id   0098a3ea50f9120194f4770c9ca0b207
#
_cell.length_a   1.000
_cell.length_b   1.000
_cell.length_c   1.000
_cell.angle_alpha   90.00
_cell.angle_beta   90.00
_cell.angle_gamma   90.00
#
_symmetry.space_group_name_H-M   'P 1'
#
loop_
_entity.id
_entity.type
_entity.pdbx_description
1 polymer ?
#
loop_
_entity_poly.entity_id
_entity_poly.type
_entity_poly.pdbx_seq_one_letter_code
_entity_poly.pdbx_strand_id
1 'polypeptide(L)'
;MSEAIQTLRWRETAHGGQLEMIDQTRLPATFEYLSYDSAEGVAHGIRTMVVRGAPAIGVAAAYGVALEALRLCKKASDDFDQQLDVGFTKLAESRPTAVNLFWALNRMRRCWQQHATQSKAQLAASLLNEAKFIHEEDIRINHAIGTNGASLLPDGARVLTHCNAGALATAGHGTALGVIRSAVAAGKKISVIADETRPFLQGARLTAWEMVQEKIPVTLITDNMAGHLMASGEIDAVVVGTDRVAANGDVANKIGTYMVAVLAHRHRIPFYVACPLSTIDISVMSGEHIPIEERPAQEVTGYRDYQWAAEGVKVRNPSFDVTPAELVTALITEIKVVHAPNEKNIKELFSD
;
A
#
# COMPACT_ATOMS: atom_id res chain seq x y z
N MET A 1 -6.86 20.28 -14.90
CA MET A 1 -6.52 18.94 -14.38
C MET A 1 -5.90 19.16 -13.02
N SER A 2 -6.41 18.56 -11.94
CA SER A 2 -5.72 18.59 -10.66
C SER A 2 -4.35 17.91 -10.83
N GLU A 3 -3.30 18.48 -10.22
CA GLU A 3 -2.01 17.78 -10.16
C GLU A 3 -2.23 16.39 -9.54
N ALA A 4 -1.60 15.37 -10.14
CA ALA A 4 -1.68 14.00 -9.61
C ALA A 4 -1.12 13.98 -8.16
N ILE A 5 -1.79 13.27 -7.27
CA ILE A 5 -1.36 13.11 -5.88
C ILE A 5 -0.02 12.35 -5.89
N GLN A 6 1.04 13.03 -5.44
CA GLN A 6 2.37 12.46 -5.27
C GLN A 6 2.59 12.12 -3.79
N THR A 7 2.42 10.89 -3.42
CA THR A 7 2.57 10.42 -2.02
C THR A 7 3.97 10.65 -1.48
N LEU A 8 4.97 10.46 -2.35
CA LEU A 8 6.38 10.70 -2.08
C LEU A 8 6.98 11.47 -3.25
N ARG A 9 7.94 12.33 -2.96
CA ARG A 9 8.71 13.00 -4.01
C ARG A 9 10.13 13.28 -3.55
N TRP A 10 11.08 13.07 -4.46
CA TRP A 10 12.46 13.43 -4.24
C TRP A 10 12.66 14.90 -4.54
N ARG A 11 13.30 15.62 -3.63
CA ARG A 11 13.76 16.99 -3.85
C ARG A 11 15.27 17.09 -3.80
N GLU A 12 15.85 17.60 -4.87
CA GLU A 12 17.26 17.99 -4.87
C GLU A 12 17.43 19.23 -3.98
N THR A 13 18.44 19.20 -3.13
CA THR A 13 18.81 20.31 -2.24
C THR A 13 20.30 20.63 -2.38
N ALA A 14 20.73 21.81 -1.94
CA ALA A 14 22.16 22.17 -1.88
C ALA A 14 22.98 21.16 -1.05
N HIS A 15 22.31 20.36 -0.22
CA HIS A 15 22.94 19.39 0.69
C HIS A 15 22.72 17.93 0.24
N GLY A 16 22.28 17.67 -1.00
CA GLY A 16 22.25 16.33 -1.61
C GLY A 16 20.87 15.71 -1.80
N GLY A 17 19.82 16.29 -1.26
CA GLY A 17 18.45 15.86 -1.48
C GLY A 17 17.67 15.50 -0.22
N GLN A 18 16.36 15.46 -0.36
CA GLN A 18 15.38 15.09 0.68
C GLN A 18 14.26 14.26 0.07
N LEU A 19 13.71 13.37 0.87
CA LEU A 19 12.44 12.72 0.56
C LEU A 19 11.32 13.50 1.24
N GLU A 20 10.37 14.02 0.46
CA GLU A 20 9.15 14.58 0.99
C GLU A 20 8.02 13.52 0.92
N MET A 21 7.29 13.36 2.02
CA MET A 21 6.14 12.47 2.13
C MET A 21 4.92 13.23 2.62
N ILE A 22 3.74 12.96 2.03
CA ILE A 22 2.48 13.51 2.54
C ILE A 22 2.26 12.98 3.96
N ASP A 23 1.98 13.87 4.91
CA ASP A 23 1.57 13.46 6.25
C ASP A 23 0.11 12.93 6.23
N GLN A 24 -0.02 11.62 6.00
CA GLN A 24 -1.33 10.97 5.95
C GLN A 24 -2.03 10.90 7.32
N THR A 25 -1.32 11.15 8.42
CA THR A 25 -1.92 11.16 9.76
C THR A 25 -2.81 12.39 9.96
N ARG A 26 -2.55 13.47 9.20
CA ARG A 26 -3.29 14.73 9.28
C ARG A 26 -4.42 14.86 8.26
N LEU A 27 -4.43 14.01 7.23
CA LEU A 27 -5.53 13.98 6.26
C LEU A 27 -6.84 13.53 6.93
N PRO A 28 -8.00 14.05 6.48
CA PRO A 28 -8.19 15.05 5.43
C PRO A 28 -8.07 16.50 5.90
N ALA A 29 -7.88 16.73 7.19
CA ALA A 29 -7.92 18.08 7.79
C ALA A 29 -6.80 18.99 7.30
N THR A 30 -5.59 18.43 7.09
CA THR A 30 -4.43 19.20 6.65
C THR A 30 -3.68 18.41 5.59
N PHE A 31 -3.38 19.04 4.46
CA PHE A 31 -2.53 18.50 3.42
C PHE A 31 -1.16 19.18 3.48
N GLU A 32 -0.14 18.44 3.89
CA GLU A 32 1.23 18.93 3.99
C GLU A 32 2.24 17.83 3.69
N TYR A 33 3.45 18.24 3.30
CA TYR A 33 4.58 17.36 3.13
C TYR A 33 5.55 17.52 4.29
N LEU A 34 6.04 16.40 4.82
CA LEU A 34 7.17 16.35 5.74
C LEU A 34 8.43 15.92 4.99
N SER A 35 9.55 16.58 5.29
CA SER A 35 10.85 16.33 4.64
C SER A 35 11.74 15.47 5.51
N TYR A 36 12.42 14.51 4.89
CA TYR A 36 13.32 13.55 5.54
C TYR A 36 14.67 13.53 4.81
N ASP A 37 15.76 13.44 5.57
CA ASP A 37 17.14 13.49 5.07
C ASP A 37 18.00 12.30 5.54
N SER A 38 17.41 11.31 6.20
CA SER A 38 18.11 10.16 6.78
C SER A 38 17.25 8.90 6.81
N ALA A 39 17.88 7.72 6.88
CA ALA A 39 17.19 6.45 7.08
C ALA A 39 16.34 6.44 8.36
N GLU A 40 16.86 7.01 9.44
CA GLU A 40 16.14 7.09 10.72
C GLU A 40 14.87 7.93 10.63
N GLY A 41 14.95 9.09 9.97
CA GLY A 41 13.79 9.95 9.74
C GLY A 41 12.72 9.22 8.91
N VAL A 42 13.11 8.57 7.82
CA VAL A 42 12.18 7.78 6.98
C VAL A 42 11.59 6.62 7.77
N ALA A 43 12.39 5.88 8.54
CA ALA A 43 11.91 4.79 9.39
C ALA A 43 10.91 5.29 10.44
N HIS A 44 11.13 6.48 11.00
CA HIS A 44 10.17 7.13 11.89
C HIS A 44 8.86 7.45 11.17
N GLY A 45 8.92 8.05 9.97
CA GLY A 45 7.74 8.37 9.15
C GLY A 45 6.91 7.12 8.78
N ILE A 46 7.57 5.99 8.50
CA ILE A 46 6.90 4.70 8.26
C ILE A 46 6.24 4.18 9.56
N ARG A 47 6.97 4.20 10.67
CA ARG A 47 6.48 3.69 11.97
C ARG A 47 5.28 4.50 12.48
N THR A 48 5.30 5.81 12.33
CA THR A 48 4.23 6.71 12.76
C THR A 48 3.12 6.88 11.73
N MET A 49 3.19 6.15 10.61
CA MET A 49 2.19 6.14 9.55
C MET A 49 2.01 7.49 8.81
N VAL A 50 3.04 8.34 8.80
CA VAL A 50 3.12 9.47 7.87
C VAL A 50 2.99 8.94 6.44
N VAL A 51 3.66 7.84 6.14
CA VAL A 51 3.46 7.04 4.93
C VAL A 51 3.03 5.62 5.32
N ARG A 52 2.07 5.04 4.59
CA ARG A 52 1.52 3.70 4.81
C ARG A 52 1.08 3.08 3.47
N GLY A 53 0.76 1.79 3.47
CA GLY A 53 0.47 0.99 2.27
C GLY A 53 1.73 0.27 1.79
N ALA A 54 1.56 -1.01 1.41
CA ALA A 54 2.68 -1.89 1.13
C ALA A 54 3.68 -1.31 0.09
N PRO A 55 3.24 -0.85 -1.11
CA PRO A 55 4.17 -0.30 -2.09
C PRO A 55 4.82 1.02 -1.65
N ALA A 56 4.05 1.97 -1.09
CA ALA A 56 4.59 3.26 -0.66
C ALA A 56 5.68 3.13 0.41
N ILE A 57 5.50 2.17 1.36
CA ILE A 57 6.51 1.86 2.38
C ILE A 57 7.79 1.34 1.73
N GLY A 58 7.69 0.47 0.72
CA GLY A 58 8.85 -0.04 -0.01
C GLY A 58 9.63 1.08 -0.72
N VAL A 59 8.93 1.96 -1.43
CA VAL A 59 9.54 3.12 -2.10
C VAL A 59 10.19 4.06 -1.10
N ALA A 60 9.51 4.38 0.01
CA ALA A 60 10.05 5.21 1.08
C ALA A 60 11.34 4.62 1.67
N ALA A 61 11.36 3.31 1.93
CA ALA A 61 12.53 2.62 2.46
C ALA A 61 13.72 2.65 1.48
N ALA A 62 13.47 2.48 0.17
CA ALA A 62 14.51 2.60 -0.84
C ALA A 62 15.17 4.00 -0.82
N TYR A 63 14.36 5.06 -0.77
CA TYR A 63 14.88 6.41 -0.59
C TYR A 63 15.59 6.60 0.76
N GLY A 64 15.11 5.98 1.84
CA GLY A 64 15.76 5.99 3.15
C GLY A 64 17.20 5.46 3.10
N VAL A 65 17.42 4.34 2.39
CA VAL A 65 18.77 3.79 2.15
C VAL A 65 19.62 4.77 1.35
N ALA A 66 19.08 5.35 0.27
CA ALA A 66 19.80 6.31 -0.57
C ALA A 66 20.19 7.57 0.21
N LEU A 67 19.29 8.11 1.03
CA LEU A 67 19.55 9.25 1.91
C LEU A 67 20.69 8.96 2.90
N GLU A 68 20.68 7.78 3.50
CA GLU A 68 21.73 7.37 4.43
C GLU A 68 23.09 7.29 3.73
N ALA A 69 23.16 6.68 2.55
CA ALA A 69 24.38 6.61 1.75
C ALA A 69 24.89 8.00 1.37
N LEU A 70 24.01 8.90 0.91
CA LEU A 70 24.33 10.30 0.60
C LEU A 70 24.81 11.09 1.82
N ARG A 71 24.27 10.83 2.99
CA ARG A 71 24.71 11.45 4.26
C ARG A 71 26.09 10.95 4.68
N LEU A 72 26.32 9.65 4.55
CA LEU A 72 27.57 9.00 4.96
C LEU A 72 28.73 9.29 4.03
N CYS A 73 28.51 9.41 2.71
CA CYS A 73 29.59 9.70 1.76
C CYS A 73 30.26 11.06 1.98
N LYS A 74 29.64 11.97 2.72
CA LYS A 74 30.20 13.29 3.08
C LYS A 74 31.07 13.25 4.34
N LYS A 75 31.01 12.17 5.10
CA LYS A 75 31.81 12.01 6.31
C LYS A 75 33.15 11.38 5.97
N ALA A 76 34.21 11.97 6.51
CA ALA A 76 35.56 11.40 6.44
C ALA A 76 35.68 10.28 7.51
N SER A 77 34.93 9.20 7.36
CA SER A 77 34.91 8.06 8.29
C SER A 77 35.08 6.76 7.51
N ASP A 78 35.79 5.79 8.10
CA ASP A 78 36.01 4.48 7.50
C ASP A 78 34.89 3.49 7.79
N ASP A 79 33.89 3.86 8.58
CA ASP A 79 32.76 3.02 8.99
C ASP A 79 31.52 3.13 8.09
N PHE A 80 31.69 3.57 6.84
CA PHE A 80 30.58 3.77 5.88
C PHE A 80 29.66 2.56 5.78
N ASP A 81 30.23 1.38 5.52
CA ASP A 81 29.46 0.15 5.33
C ASP A 81 28.73 -0.27 6.59
N GLN A 82 29.38 -0.15 7.75
CA GLN A 82 28.75 -0.45 9.05
C GLN A 82 27.59 0.49 9.34
N GLN A 83 27.76 1.79 9.10
CA GLN A 83 26.69 2.79 9.32
C GLN A 83 25.54 2.62 8.33
N LEU A 84 25.84 2.28 7.06
CA LEU A 84 24.81 1.99 6.08
C LEU A 84 23.97 0.77 6.48
N ASP A 85 24.61 -0.30 6.97
CA ASP A 85 23.91 -1.50 7.47
C ASP A 85 23.00 -1.19 8.68
N VAL A 86 23.44 -0.32 9.59
CA VAL A 86 22.58 0.22 10.66
C VAL A 86 21.35 0.93 10.07
N GLY A 87 21.52 1.70 8.99
CA GLY A 87 20.40 2.34 8.29
C GLY A 87 19.39 1.33 7.75
N PHE A 88 19.86 0.24 7.12
CA PHE A 88 19.01 -0.87 6.67
C PHE A 88 18.23 -1.49 7.84
N THR A 89 18.90 -1.74 8.96
CA THR A 89 18.29 -2.33 10.16
C THR A 89 17.17 -1.44 10.71
N LYS A 90 17.40 -0.14 10.85
CA LYS A 90 16.40 0.82 11.33
C LYS A 90 15.16 0.85 10.43
N LEU A 91 15.35 0.80 9.11
CA LEU A 91 14.25 0.74 8.15
C LEU A 91 13.48 -0.58 8.28
N ALA A 92 14.17 -1.72 8.36
CA ALA A 92 13.55 -3.05 8.52
C ALA A 92 12.68 -3.14 9.79
N GLU A 93 13.14 -2.55 10.91
CA GLU A 93 12.43 -2.53 12.18
C GLU A 93 11.21 -1.59 12.18
N SER A 94 11.05 -0.71 11.18
CA SER A 94 9.93 0.23 11.13
C SER A 94 8.57 -0.45 10.98
N ARG A 95 8.49 -1.53 10.18
CA ARG A 95 7.30 -2.37 9.97
C ARG A 95 7.70 -3.83 9.66
N PRO A 96 8.02 -4.65 10.67
CA PRO A 96 8.60 -5.99 10.49
C PRO A 96 7.76 -7.00 9.69
N THR A 97 6.46 -6.75 9.53
CA THR A 97 5.53 -7.63 8.81
C THR A 97 5.27 -7.20 7.35
N ALA A 98 5.78 -6.04 6.93
CA ALA A 98 5.49 -5.45 5.62
C ALA A 98 6.36 -6.06 4.51
N VAL A 99 5.78 -6.92 3.65
CA VAL A 99 6.50 -7.64 2.58
C VAL A 99 7.25 -6.70 1.64
N ASN A 100 6.59 -5.65 1.17
CA ASN A 100 7.20 -4.72 0.21
C ASN A 100 8.35 -3.90 0.81
N LEU A 101 8.38 -3.70 2.14
CA LEU A 101 9.53 -3.12 2.83
C LEU A 101 10.77 -3.99 2.61
N PHE A 102 10.66 -5.29 2.92
CA PHE A 102 11.78 -6.22 2.77
C PHE A 102 12.15 -6.46 1.32
N TRP A 103 11.17 -6.51 0.41
CA TRP A 103 11.43 -6.57 -1.03
C TRP A 103 12.32 -5.39 -1.48
N ALA A 104 11.96 -4.16 -1.10
CA ALA A 104 12.74 -2.98 -1.46
C ALA A 104 14.13 -2.98 -0.81
N LEU A 105 14.23 -3.29 0.49
CA LEU A 105 15.51 -3.37 1.20
C LEU A 105 16.44 -4.43 0.58
N ASN A 106 15.91 -5.60 0.22
CA ASN A 106 16.69 -6.65 -0.44
C ASN A 106 17.18 -6.21 -1.83
N ARG A 107 16.37 -5.45 -2.57
CA ARG A 107 16.74 -4.90 -3.85
C ARG A 107 17.83 -3.84 -3.72
N MET A 108 17.71 -2.93 -2.76
CA MET A 108 18.74 -1.94 -2.43
C MET A 108 20.04 -2.61 -1.94
N ARG A 109 19.95 -3.71 -1.18
CA ARG A 109 21.13 -4.46 -0.74
C ARG A 109 21.84 -5.13 -1.90
N ARG A 110 21.13 -5.68 -2.88
CA ARG A 110 21.73 -6.19 -4.12
C ARG A 110 22.43 -5.09 -4.91
N CYS A 111 21.81 -3.92 -5.04
CA CYS A 111 22.44 -2.76 -5.67
C CYS A 111 23.74 -2.37 -4.95
N TRP A 112 23.73 -2.30 -3.61
CA TRP A 112 24.93 -2.06 -2.82
C TRP A 112 26.04 -3.07 -3.13
N GLN A 113 25.75 -4.38 -3.06
CA GLN A 113 26.71 -5.44 -3.32
C GLN A 113 27.30 -5.38 -4.74
N GLN A 114 26.49 -5.09 -5.74
CA GLN A 114 26.95 -4.94 -7.14
C GLN A 114 27.91 -3.77 -7.34
N HIS A 115 27.80 -2.73 -6.50
CA HIS A 115 28.61 -1.51 -6.62
C HIS A 115 29.63 -1.34 -5.48
N ALA A 116 29.89 -2.39 -4.69
CA ALA A 116 30.74 -2.33 -3.49
C ALA A 116 32.19 -1.89 -3.74
N THR A 117 32.70 -2.03 -4.99
CA THR A 117 34.05 -1.62 -5.36
C THR A 117 34.17 -0.16 -5.82
N GLN A 118 33.05 0.55 -5.92
CA GLN A 118 33.01 1.95 -6.32
C GLN A 118 33.40 2.88 -5.15
N SER A 119 33.73 4.13 -5.46
CA SER A 119 33.87 5.14 -4.43
C SER A 119 32.54 5.35 -3.67
N LYS A 120 32.59 5.78 -2.39
CA LYS A 120 31.41 6.05 -1.56
C LYS A 120 30.40 6.98 -2.26
N ALA A 121 30.91 8.01 -2.98
CA ALA A 121 30.04 8.94 -3.72
C ALA A 121 29.36 8.28 -4.92
N GLN A 122 30.05 7.43 -5.68
CA GLN A 122 29.46 6.68 -6.79
C GLN A 122 28.44 5.67 -6.30
N LEU A 123 28.74 4.96 -5.23
CA LEU A 123 27.81 4.01 -4.62
C LEU A 123 26.53 4.72 -4.13
N ALA A 124 26.66 5.86 -3.45
CA ALA A 124 25.50 6.65 -3.02
C ALA A 124 24.64 7.12 -4.21
N ALA A 125 25.27 7.52 -5.31
CA ALA A 125 24.57 7.88 -6.54
C ALA A 125 23.86 6.66 -7.17
N SER A 126 24.49 5.49 -7.19
CA SER A 126 23.88 4.24 -7.68
C SER A 126 22.65 3.85 -6.85
N LEU A 127 22.73 3.94 -5.52
CA LEU A 127 21.60 3.68 -4.61
C LEU A 127 20.46 4.70 -4.80
N LEU A 128 20.76 5.97 -5.03
CA LEU A 128 19.72 6.95 -5.34
C LEU A 128 19.03 6.67 -6.68
N ASN A 129 19.79 6.30 -7.69
CA ASN A 129 19.23 5.94 -8.99
C ASN A 129 18.34 4.70 -8.88
N GLU A 130 18.74 3.71 -8.10
CA GLU A 130 17.93 2.52 -7.84
C GLU A 130 16.63 2.87 -7.11
N ALA A 131 16.68 3.75 -6.10
CA ALA A 131 15.47 4.22 -5.40
C ALA A 131 14.51 4.99 -6.33
N LYS A 132 15.05 5.84 -7.22
CA LYS A 132 14.25 6.53 -8.26
C LYS A 132 13.63 5.53 -9.23
N PHE A 133 14.38 4.50 -9.62
CA PHE A 133 13.88 3.45 -10.51
C PHE A 133 12.74 2.63 -9.85
N ILE A 134 12.88 2.26 -8.59
CA ILE A 134 11.82 1.60 -7.79
C ILE A 134 10.55 2.47 -7.76
N HIS A 135 10.70 3.77 -7.55
CA HIS A 135 9.58 4.72 -7.55
C HIS A 135 8.84 4.75 -8.90
N GLU A 136 9.58 4.93 -9.98
CA GLU A 136 9.03 5.00 -11.34
C GLU A 136 8.41 3.66 -11.77
N GLU A 137 9.02 2.56 -11.37
CA GLU A 137 8.52 1.22 -11.62
C GLU A 137 7.19 0.98 -10.90
N ASP A 138 7.06 1.38 -9.64
CA ASP A 138 5.79 1.29 -8.89
C ASP A 138 4.67 2.04 -9.60
N ILE A 139 4.92 3.26 -10.09
CA ILE A 139 3.93 4.03 -10.86
C ILE A 139 3.51 3.26 -12.12
N ARG A 140 4.46 2.71 -12.88
CA ARG A 140 4.15 1.93 -14.11
C ARG A 140 3.36 0.67 -13.80
N ILE A 141 3.74 -0.05 -12.75
CA ILE A 141 3.04 -1.26 -12.27
C ILE A 141 1.59 -0.91 -11.92
N ASN A 142 1.36 0.15 -11.16
CA ASN A 142 0.03 0.55 -10.74
C ASN A 142 -0.85 0.98 -11.94
N HIS A 143 -0.30 1.63 -12.94
CA HIS A 143 -1.02 1.92 -14.19
C HIS A 143 -1.38 0.64 -14.97
N ALA A 144 -0.49 -0.34 -15.02
CA ALA A 144 -0.77 -1.63 -15.67
C ALA A 144 -1.88 -2.40 -14.92
N ILE A 145 -1.82 -2.48 -13.59
CA ILE A 145 -2.90 -3.04 -12.75
C ILE A 145 -4.22 -2.32 -13.04
N GLY A 146 -4.19 -0.99 -13.05
CA GLY A 146 -5.36 -0.17 -13.33
C GLY A 146 -5.98 -0.49 -14.69
N THR A 147 -5.16 -0.59 -15.74
CA THR A 147 -5.60 -0.92 -17.10
C THR A 147 -6.21 -2.32 -17.18
N ASN A 148 -5.55 -3.31 -16.59
CA ASN A 148 -6.03 -4.70 -16.56
C ASN A 148 -7.37 -4.81 -15.83
N GLY A 149 -7.48 -4.15 -14.66
CA GLY A 149 -8.68 -4.19 -13.83
C GLY A 149 -9.85 -3.36 -14.38
N ALA A 150 -9.57 -2.27 -15.08
CA ALA A 150 -10.61 -1.40 -15.65
C ALA A 150 -11.55 -2.15 -16.60
N SER A 151 -11.06 -3.19 -17.29
CA SER A 151 -11.85 -4.03 -18.19
C SER A 151 -12.95 -4.83 -17.48
N LEU A 152 -12.76 -5.14 -16.19
CA LEU A 152 -13.68 -5.93 -15.37
C LEU A 152 -14.88 -5.12 -14.87
N LEU A 153 -14.78 -3.80 -14.85
CA LEU A 153 -15.86 -2.93 -14.38
C LEU A 153 -16.76 -2.50 -15.53
N PRO A 154 -18.07 -2.76 -15.47
CA PRO A 154 -19.01 -2.24 -16.46
C PRO A 154 -19.14 -0.72 -16.37
N ASP A 155 -19.64 -0.08 -17.43
CA ASP A 155 -20.03 1.33 -17.37
C ASP A 155 -21.21 1.50 -16.40
N GLY A 156 -21.18 2.57 -15.61
CA GLY A 156 -22.18 2.84 -14.58
C GLY A 156 -21.96 2.06 -13.26
N ALA A 157 -20.88 1.30 -13.12
CA ALA A 157 -20.66 0.47 -11.93
C ALA A 157 -20.55 1.27 -10.63
N ARG A 158 -21.21 0.78 -9.58
CA ARG A 158 -21.08 1.21 -8.19
C ARG A 158 -20.11 0.26 -7.49
N VAL A 159 -18.90 0.75 -7.23
CA VAL A 159 -17.77 -0.06 -6.77
C VAL A 159 -17.56 0.17 -5.28
N LEU A 160 -17.70 -0.89 -4.47
CA LEU A 160 -17.33 -0.84 -3.06
C LEU A 160 -15.83 -1.08 -2.93
N THR A 161 -15.20 -0.32 -2.07
CA THR A 161 -13.80 -0.51 -1.67
C THR A 161 -13.62 -0.38 -0.17
N HIS A 162 -12.63 -1.09 0.36
CA HIS A 162 -12.31 -1.15 1.79
C HIS A 162 -10.86 -0.72 2.02
N CYS A 163 -10.59 0.01 3.09
CA CYS A 163 -9.29 0.63 3.39
C CYS A 163 -8.91 1.71 2.38
N ASN A 164 -7.62 1.89 2.16
CA ASN A 164 -7.09 2.77 1.12
C ASN A 164 -5.97 2.06 0.36
N ALA A 165 -6.25 1.71 -0.87
CA ALA A 165 -5.31 1.19 -1.85
C ALA A 165 -5.23 2.13 -3.07
N GLY A 166 -5.13 3.43 -2.78
CA GLY A 166 -5.02 4.52 -3.73
C GLY A 166 -3.59 5.02 -3.93
N ALA A 167 -3.47 6.23 -4.49
CA ALA A 167 -2.20 6.90 -4.69
C ALA A 167 -1.43 7.04 -3.36
N LEU A 168 -2.12 7.35 -2.26
CA LEU A 168 -1.54 7.45 -0.93
C LEU A 168 -0.93 6.15 -0.39
N ALA A 169 -1.27 4.99 -0.96
CA ALA A 169 -0.74 3.68 -0.58
C ALA A 169 0.41 3.20 -1.48
N THR A 170 0.73 3.92 -2.54
CA THR A 170 1.70 3.61 -3.58
C THR A 170 2.57 4.84 -3.87
N ALA A 171 3.45 4.77 -4.85
CA ALA A 171 4.18 5.94 -5.33
C ALA A 171 3.28 6.91 -6.11
N GLY A 172 2.13 6.42 -6.60
CA GLY A 172 1.13 7.18 -7.35
C GLY A 172 0.12 6.23 -8.00
N HIS A 173 -1.01 6.72 -8.50
CA HIS A 173 -2.10 5.99 -9.15
C HIS A 173 -2.90 5.05 -8.24
N GLY A 174 -2.24 4.20 -7.43
CA GLY A 174 -2.88 3.20 -6.58
C GLY A 174 -3.17 1.86 -7.26
N THR A 175 -3.46 0.83 -6.48
CA THR A 175 -3.89 -0.48 -6.97
C THR A 175 -5.42 -0.52 -7.16
N ALA A 176 -6.21 -0.70 -6.11
CA ALA A 176 -7.68 -0.76 -6.21
C ALA A 176 -8.28 0.56 -6.71
N LEU A 177 -7.86 1.70 -6.16
CA LEU A 177 -8.32 2.99 -6.68
C LEU A 177 -7.70 3.29 -8.05
N GLY A 178 -6.56 2.68 -8.39
CA GLY A 178 -5.97 2.71 -9.73
C GLY A 178 -6.86 2.07 -10.78
N VAL A 179 -7.49 0.94 -10.45
CA VAL A 179 -8.50 0.28 -11.31
C VAL A 179 -9.68 1.23 -11.56
N ILE A 180 -10.17 1.89 -10.52
CA ILE A 180 -11.26 2.87 -10.62
C ILE A 180 -10.84 4.06 -11.48
N ARG A 181 -9.65 4.65 -11.24
CA ARG A 181 -9.10 5.76 -12.05
C ARG A 181 -8.98 5.40 -13.51
N SER A 182 -8.43 4.22 -13.78
CA SER A 182 -8.27 3.74 -15.16
C SER A 182 -9.60 3.49 -15.85
N ALA A 183 -10.62 3.00 -15.15
CA ALA A 183 -11.97 2.87 -15.69
C ALA A 183 -12.60 4.24 -16.01
N VAL A 184 -12.46 5.21 -15.12
CA VAL A 184 -12.93 6.60 -15.34
C VAL A 184 -12.18 7.24 -16.50
N ALA A 185 -10.85 7.08 -16.57
CA ALA A 185 -10.04 7.59 -17.68
C ALA A 185 -10.41 6.96 -19.03
N ALA A 186 -10.89 5.71 -19.02
CA ALA A 186 -11.46 5.04 -20.21
C ALA A 186 -12.89 5.49 -20.57
N GLY A 187 -13.42 6.50 -19.88
CA GLY A 187 -14.75 7.10 -20.16
C GLY A 187 -15.92 6.44 -19.43
N LYS A 188 -15.66 5.47 -18.52
CA LYS A 188 -16.72 4.82 -17.75
C LYS A 188 -17.24 5.72 -16.63
N LYS A 189 -18.53 5.68 -16.38
CA LYS A 189 -19.20 6.39 -15.27
C LYS A 189 -19.13 5.52 -14.01
N ILE A 190 -18.08 5.63 -13.25
CA ILE A 190 -17.91 4.87 -12.00
C ILE A 190 -18.30 5.73 -10.81
N SER A 191 -19.01 5.14 -9.84
CA SER A 191 -19.17 5.70 -8.50
C SER A 191 -18.59 4.76 -7.46
N VAL A 192 -18.02 5.35 -6.40
CA VAL A 192 -17.32 4.62 -5.34
C VAL A 192 -18.18 4.60 -4.09
N ILE A 193 -18.27 3.44 -3.44
CA ILE A 193 -18.79 3.29 -2.09
C ILE A 193 -17.58 2.93 -1.22
N ALA A 194 -17.22 3.80 -0.28
CA ALA A 194 -16.06 3.62 0.56
C ALA A 194 -16.47 3.22 1.97
N ASP A 195 -16.08 2.04 2.43
CA ASP A 195 -16.13 1.68 3.84
C ASP A 195 -15.26 2.65 4.65
N GLU A 196 -15.73 3.11 5.82
CA GLU A 196 -14.92 3.96 6.69
C GLU A 196 -13.62 3.29 7.15
N THR A 197 -13.63 1.96 7.26
CA THR A 197 -12.49 1.09 7.63
C THR A 197 -12.01 1.34 9.06
N ARG A 198 -12.79 0.85 10.03
CA ARG A 198 -12.35 0.81 11.43
C ARG A 198 -11.12 -0.11 11.58
N PRO A 199 -10.22 0.13 12.59
CA PRO A 199 -10.30 1.20 13.58
C PRO A 199 -9.64 2.51 13.12
N PHE A 200 -8.69 2.49 12.14
CA PHE A 200 -7.85 3.66 11.80
C PHE A 200 -8.48 4.60 10.75
N LEU A 201 -9.67 4.25 10.23
CA LEU A 201 -10.50 5.07 9.33
C LEU A 201 -9.82 5.43 8.00
N GLN A 202 -9.05 4.49 7.40
CA GLN A 202 -8.36 4.74 6.13
C GLN A 202 -9.35 5.02 4.98
N GLY A 203 -10.49 4.37 4.97
CA GLY A 203 -11.53 4.63 3.97
C GLY A 203 -12.11 6.03 4.10
N ALA A 204 -12.52 6.42 5.32
CA ALA A 204 -13.08 7.74 5.60
C ALA A 204 -12.08 8.87 5.38
N ARG A 205 -10.84 8.70 5.87
CA ARG A 205 -9.83 9.75 5.90
C ARG A 205 -9.06 9.89 4.61
N LEU A 206 -8.78 8.80 3.92
CA LEU A 206 -7.87 8.76 2.79
C LEU A 206 -8.60 8.44 1.48
N THR A 207 -9.36 7.34 1.40
CA THR A 207 -10.06 6.95 0.16
C THR A 207 -11.10 7.99 -0.26
N ALA A 208 -11.96 8.39 0.66
CA ALA A 208 -12.96 9.42 0.37
C ALA A 208 -12.30 10.75 -0.03
N TRP A 209 -11.19 11.12 0.64
CA TRP A 209 -10.42 12.32 0.29
C TRP A 209 -9.83 12.24 -1.12
N GLU A 210 -9.17 11.14 -1.50
CA GLU A 210 -8.61 10.97 -2.85
C GLU A 210 -9.70 11.11 -3.93
N MET A 211 -10.83 10.42 -3.75
CA MET A 211 -11.93 10.46 -4.73
C MET A 211 -12.55 11.86 -4.87
N VAL A 212 -12.70 12.58 -3.76
CA VAL A 212 -13.19 13.97 -3.77
C VAL A 212 -12.21 14.90 -4.49
N GLN A 213 -10.89 14.78 -4.22
CA GLN A 213 -9.88 15.59 -4.90
C GLN A 213 -9.90 15.39 -6.43
N GLU A 214 -10.18 14.17 -6.87
CA GLU A 214 -10.22 13.79 -8.27
C GLU A 214 -11.61 13.94 -8.92
N LYS A 215 -12.59 14.40 -8.15
CA LYS A 215 -13.99 14.56 -8.61
C LYS A 215 -14.64 13.27 -9.09
N ILE A 216 -14.22 12.14 -8.55
CA ILE A 216 -14.86 10.84 -8.73
C ILE A 216 -15.99 10.74 -7.70
N PRO A 217 -17.23 10.46 -8.10
CA PRO A 217 -18.36 10.34 -7.18
C PRO A 217 -18.06 9.30 -6.09
N VAL A 218 -18.18 9.69 -4.82
CA VAL A 218 -17.93 8.80 -3.67
C VAL A 218 -18.98 8.96 -2.60
N THR A 219 -19.45 7.83 -2.06
CA THR A 219 -20.32 7.75 -0.89
C THR A 219 -19.56 7.04 0.23
N LEU A 220 -19.42 7.70 1.36
CA LEU A 220 -18.81 7.11 2.56
C LEU A 220 -19.89 6.39 3.38
N ILE A 221 -19.57 5.16 3.80
CA ILE A 221 -20.44 4.35 4.65
C ILE A 221 -19.67 3.83 5.87
N THR A 222 -20.39 3.44 6.94
CA THR A 222 -19.78 2.65 8.01
C THR A 222 -19.60 1.20 7.56
N ASP A 223 -18.59 0.49 8.10
CA ASP A 223 -18.23 -0.85 7.65
C ASP A 223 -19.39 -1.85 7.69
N ASN A 224 -20.28 -1.70 8.68
CA ASN A 224 -21.45 -2.58 8.85
C ASN A 224 -22.61 -2.30 7.87
N MET A 225 -22.53 -1.23 7.08
CA MET A 225 -23.57 -0.93 6.06
C MET A 225 -23.32 -1.70 4.74
N ALA A 226 -22.11 -2.18 4.47
CA ALA A 226 -21.77 -2.87 3.24
C ALA A 226 -22.77 -4.00 2.91
N GLY A 227 -23.08 -4.85 3.89
CA GLY A 227 -24.04 -5.95 3.71
C GLY A 227 -25.47 -5.50 3.37
N HIS A 228 -25.94 -4.40 3.94
CA HIS A 228 -27.23 -3.81 3.62
C HIS A 228 -27.28 -3.32 2.16
N LEU A 229 -26.27 -2.58 1.71
CA LEU A 229 -26.23 -2.06 0.36
C LEU A 229 -26.06 -3.20 -0.69
N MET A 230 -25.32 -4.25 -0.36
CA MET A 230 -25.24 -5.45 -1.20
C MET A 230 -26.61 -6.13 -1.33
N ALA A 231 -27.34 -6.29 -0.23
CA ALA A 231 -28.66 -6.88 -0.21
C ALA A 231 -29.70 -6.04 -0.98
N SER A 232 -29.57 -4.72 -0.96
CA SER A 232 -30.41 -3.77 -1.69
C SER A 232 -30.04 -3.63 -3.17
N GLY A 233 -29.00 -4.34 -3.64
CA GLY A 233 -28.55 -4.27 -5.03
C GLY A 233 -27.92 -2.92 -5.39
N GLU A 234 -27.26 -2.26 -4.46
CA GLU A 234 -26.61 -0.96 -4.65
C GLU A 234 -25.10 -1.08 -4.92
N ILE A 235 -24.54 -2.29 -4.94
CA ILE A 235 -23.12 -2.57 -5.20
C ILE A 235 -23.02 -3.56 -6.35
N ASP A 236 -22.24 -3.21 -7.38
CA ASP A 236 -22.06 -4.00 -8.60
C ASP A 236 -20.75 -4.78 -8.59
N ALA A 237 -19.73 -4.29 -7.89
CA ALA A 237 -18.44 -4.96 -7.73
C ALA A 237 -17.75 -4.49 -6.44
N VAL A 238 -16.85 -5.33 -5.93
CA VAL A 238 -15.90 -4.97 -4.88
C VAL A 238 -14.51 -4.96 -5.46
N VAL A 239 -13.72 -3.91 -5.20
CA VAL A 239 -12.30 -3.83 -5.57
C VAL A 239 -11.51 -3.38 -4.35
N VAL A 240 -10.60 -4.23 -3.89
CA VAL A 240 -9.72 -3.95 -2.73
C VAL A 240 -8.25 -4.14 -3.11
N GLY A 241 -7.36 -3.55 -2.33
CA GLY A 241 -5.94 -3.89 -2.36
C GLY A 241 -5.62 -5.12 -1.53
N THR A 242 -4.33 -5.35 -1.29
CA THR A 242 -3.87 -6.38 -0.36
C THR A 242 -2.53 -6.02 0.26
N ASP A 243 -2.29 -6.51 1.46
CA ASP A 243 -1.01 -6.40 2.14
C ASP A 243 -0.10 -7.62 1.87
N ARG A 244 -0.70 -8.79 1.58
CA ARG A 244 0.02 -10.02 1.17
C ARG A 244 -0.93 -11.02 0.51
N VAL A 245 -0.44 -11.72 -0.51
CA VAL A 245 -1.11 -12.90 -1.11
C VAL A 245 -0.22 -14.11 -0.90
N ALA A 246 -0.78 -15.19 -0.36
CA ALA A 246 -0.08 -16.47 -0.21
C ALA A 246 -0.04 -17.28 -1.52
N ALA A 247 0.82 -18.30 -1.57
CA ALA A 247 0.98 -19.16 -2.75
C ALA A 247 -0.31 -19.84 -3.21
N ASN A 248 -1.22 -20.17 -2.28
CA ASN A 248 -2.52 -20.77 -2.59
C ASN A 248 -3.59 -19.76 -3.04
N GLY A 249 -3.29 -18.46 -3.02
CA GLY A 249 -4.22 -17.39 -3.39
C GLY A 249 -5.00 -16.76 -2.26
N ASP A 250 -4.77 -17.17 -1.02
CA ASP A 250 -5.35 -16.49 0.14
C ASP A 250 -4.81 -15.08 0.27
N VAL A 251 -5.67 -14.14 0.62
CA VAL A 251 -5.37 -12.72 0.65
C VAL A 251 -5.43 -12.19 2.08
N ALA A 252 -4.32 -11.70 2.60
CA ALA A 252 -4.30 -10.89 3.82
C ALA A 252 -4.46 -9.41 3.45
N ASN A 253 -5.47 -8.77 4.03
CA ASN A 253 -5.71 -7.34 3.83
C ASN A 253 -6.28 -6.71 5.10
N LYS A 254 -6.50 -5.41 5.08
CA LYS A 254 -7.05 -4.64 6.21
C LYS A 254 -8.25 -5.35 6.83
N ILE A 255 -8.25 -5.43 8.18
CA ILE A 255 -9.35 -6.04 8.96
C ILE A 255 -10.70 -5.57 8.44
N GLY A 256 -11.64 -6.48 8.25
CA GLY A 256 -12.96 -6.27 7.63
C GLY A 256 -13.05 -6.74 6.17
N THR A 257 -11.93 -6.97 5.51
CA THR A 257 -11.91 -7.45 4.10
C THR A 257 -12.57 -8.82 3.96
N TYR A 258 -12.31 -9.75 4.88
CA TYR A 258 -12.95 -11.06 4.91
C TYR A 258 -14.48 -10.95 5.04
N MET A 259 -14.97 -10.08 5.91
CA MET A 259 -16.41 -9.82 6.05
C MET A 259 -17.02 -9.34 4.72
N VAL A 260 -16.38 -8.38 4.06
CA VAL A 260 -16.84 -7.87 2.76
C VAL A 260 -16.83 -8.96 1.69
N ALA A 261 -15.79 -9.80 1.65
CA ALA A 261 -15.69 -10.92 0.70
C ALA A 261 -16.80 -11.97 0.91
N VAL A 262 -17.09 -12.34 2.16
CA VAL A 262 -18.18 -13.26 2.50
C VAL A 262 -19.54 -12.70 2.07
N LEU A 263 -19.78 -11.42 2.33
CA LEU A 263 -21.01 -10.75 1.93
C LEU A 263 -21.13 -10.64 0.40
N ALA A 264 -20.04 -10.27 -0.29
CA ALA A 264 -20.00 -10.23 -1.76
C ALA A 264 -20.34 -11.60 -2.35
N HIS A 265 -19.71 -12.67 -1.84
CA HIS A 265 -20.00 -14.04 -2.26
C HIS A 265 -21.48 -14.42 -2.02
N ARG A 266 -22.04 -14.10 -0.84
CA ARG A 266 -23.46 -14.36 -0.51
C ARG A 266 -24.40 -13.67 -1.50
N HIS A 267 -24.07 -12.45 -1.95
CA HIS A 267 -24.89 -11.65 -2.87
C HIS A 267 -24.49 -11.81 -4.34
N ARG A 268 -23.53 -12.69 -4.66
CA ARG A 268 -23.03 -12.96 -6.02
C ARG A 268 -22.44 -11.71 -6.69
N ILE A 269 -21.82 -10.86 -5.90
CA ILE A 269 -21.10 -9.67 -6.34
C ILE A 269 -19.63 -10.07 -6.56
N PRO A 270 -19.02 -9.75 -7.71
CA PRO A 270 -17.62 -10.07 -7.94
C PRO A 270 -16.72 -9.32 -6.96
N PHE A 271 -15.76 -10.05 -6.39
CA PHE A 271 -14.77 -9.56 -5.44
C PHE A 271 -13.37 -9.62 -6.07
N TYR A 272 -12.80 -8.46 -6.36
CA TYR A 272 -11.52 -8.31 -7.02
C TYR A 272 -10.46 -7.80 -6.07
N VAL A 273 -9.24 -8.35 -6.18
CA VAL A 273 -8.08 -7.92 -5.40
C VAL A 273 -7.01 -7.43 -6.36
N ALA A 274 -6.63 -6.15 -6.23
CA ALA A 274 -5.64 -5.50 -7.07
C ALA A 274 -4.29 -5.42 -6.34
N CYS A 275 -3.25 -6.07 -6.89
CA CYS A 275 -1.95 -6.14 -6.25
C CYS A 275 -0.80 -6.26 -7.25
N PRO A 276 0.36 -5.65 -6.97
CA PRO A 276 1.59 -5.95 -7.72
C PRO A 276 2.14 -7.32 -7.35
N LEU A 277 2.90 -7.94 -8.24
CA LEU A 277 3.57 -9.22 -7.97
C LEU A 277 4.46 -9.18 -6.74
N SER A 278 5.05 -8.02 -6.42
CA SER A 278 5.87 -7.83 -5.22
C SER A 278 5.12 -8.03 -3.89
N THR A 279 3.79 -8.07 -3.93
CA THR A 279 2.93 -8.33 -2.76
C THR A 279 2.52 -9.81 -2.67
N ILE A 280 2.77 -10.60 -3.72
CA ILE A 280 2.53 -12.04 -3.73
C ILE A 280 3.75 -12.75 -3.15
N ASP A 281 3.57 -13.44 -2.04
CA ASP A 281 4.62 -14.15 -1.32
C ASP A 281 4.47 -15.67 -1.51
N ILE A 282 5.11 -16.19 -2.55
CA ILE A 282 5.08 -17.61 -2.89
C ILE A 282 5.82 -18.51 -1.86
N SER A 283 6.58 -17.93 -0.93
CA SER A 283 7.22 -18.66 0.16
C SER A 283 6.25 -19.01 1.29
N VAL A 284 5.11 -18.32 1.37
CA VAL A 284 4.03 -18.57 2.32
C VAL A 284 2.95 -19.41 1.63
N MET A 285 2.79 -20.67 2.06
CA MET A 285 1.94 -21.64 1.38
C MET A 285 0.45 -21.33 1.45
N SER A 286 -0.04 -20.81 2.58
CA SER A 286 -1.45 -20.47 2.81
C SER A 286 -1.61 -19.27 3.74
N GLY A 287 -2.78 -18.69 3.76
CA GLY A 287 -3.12 -17.55 4.60
C GLY A 287 -2.95 -17.79 6.10
N GLU A 288 -3.08 -19.04 6.56
CA GLU A 288 -2.84 -19.41 7.97
C GLU A 288 -1.42 -19.12 8.44
N HIS A 289 -0.46 -19.09 7.53
CA HIS A 289 0.95 -18.83 7.83
C HIS A 289 1.32 -17.34 7.73
N ILE A 290 0.39 -16.48 7.35
CA ILE A 290 0.64 -15.04 7.29
C ILE A 290 0.60 -14.45 8.71
N PRO A 291 1.70 -13.82 9.18
CA PRO A 291 1.70 -13.19 10.49
C PRO A 291 0.76 -11.97 10.51
N ILE A 292 -0.17 -11.94 11.46
CA ILE A 292 -1.10 -10.84 11.65
C ILE A 292 -0.60 -9.93 12.78
N GLU A 293 -0.34 -8.66 12.43
CA GLU A 293 0.08 -7.63 13.38
C GLU A 293 -1.07 -7.27 14.33
N GLU A 294 -0.83 -7.30 15.63
CA GLU A 294 -1.75 -6.75 16.64
C GLU A 294 -1.32 -5.30 16.94
N ARG A 295 -2.27 -4.38 16.88
CA ARG A 295 -2.00 -2.95 17.02
C ARG A 295 -2.47 -2.38 18.36
N PRO A 296 -2.03 -1.15 18.74
CA PRO A 296 -2.41 -0.54 20.01
C PRO A 296 -3.93 -0.47 20.21
N ALA A 297 -4.35 -0.78 21.44
CA ALA A 297 -5.76 -0.78 21.84
C ALA A 297 -6.45 0.59 21.64
N GLN A 298 -5.67 1.66 21.74
CA GLN A 298 -6.14 3.04 21.60
C GLN A 298 -6.83 3.31 20.27
N GLU A 299 -6.41 2.62 19.20
CA GLU A 299 -7.06 2.76 17.88
C GLU A 299 -8.51 2.26 17.89
N VAL A 300 -8.84 1.29 18.75
CA VAL A 300 -10.20 0.77 18.91
C VAL A 300 -11.00 1.57 19.91
N THR A 301 -10.39 1.98 21.04
CA THR A 301 -11.07 2.64 22.14
C THR A 301 -11.35 4.11 21.92
N GLY A 302 -10.69 4.74 20.95
CA GLY A 302 -10.81 6.16 20.70
C GLY A 302 -10.32 6.56 19.32
N TYR A 303 -10.29 7.85 19.07
CA TYR A 303 -9.65 8.45 17.91
C TYR A 303 -9.09 9.83 18.27
N ARG A 304 -7.79 10.02 18.10
CA ARG A 304 -7.06 11.21 18.58
C ARG A 304 -7.31 11.40 20.09
N ASP A 305 -7.78 12.56 20.50
CA ASP A 305 -8.01 12.91 21.91
C ASP A 305 -9.39 12.47 22.43
N TYR A 306 -10.24 11.85 21.59
CA TYR A 306 -11.58 11.43 21.97
C TYR A 306 -11.63 9.92 22.22
N GLN A 307 -12.02 9.54 23.45
CA GLN A 307 -12.22 8.14 23.86
C GLN A 307 -13.71 7.87 24.04
N TRP A 308 -14.22 6.80 23.41
CA TRP A 308 -15.61 6.34 23.52
C TRP A 308 -15.78 5.04 24.29
N ALA A 309 -14.70 4.25 24.46
CA ALA A 309 -14.79 3.00 25.20
C ALA A 309 -14.59 3.22 26.70
N ALA A 310 -15.25 2.37 27.50
CA ALA A 310 -15.10 2.40 28.94
C ALA A 310 -13.65 2.07 29.35
N GLU A 311 -13.16 2.72 30.39
CA GLU A 311 -11.86 2.41 30.99
C GLU A 311 -11.79 0.95 31.47
N GLY A 312 -10.66 0.27 31.23
CA GLY A 312 -10.44 -1.12 31.62
C GLY A 312 -11.06 -2.16 30.67
N VAL A 313 -11.74 -1.78 29.60
CA VAL A 313 -12.25 -2.74 28.59
C VAL A 313 -11.09 -3.46 27.91
N LYS A 314 -11.18 -4.78 27.77
CA LYS A 314 -10.22 -5.57 27.00
C LYS A 314 -10.44 -5.35 25.51
N VAL A 315 -9.35 -5.19 24.77
CA VAL A 315 -9.36 -4.91 23.32
C VAL A 315 -8.58 -5.96 22.56
N ARG A 316 -9.08 -6.34 21.38
CA ARG A 316 -8.36 -7.03 20.34
C ARG A 316 -8.32 -6.08 19.12
N ASN A 317 -7.15 -5.96 18.49
CA ASN A 317 -6.95 -5.07 17.35
C ASN A 317 -6.03 -5.70 16.30
N PRO A 318 -6.42 -6.84 15.68
CA PRO A 318 -5.67 -7.38 14.55
C PRO A 318 -5.76 -6.40 13.37
N SER A 319 -4.62 -6.13 12.74
CA SER A 319 -4.54 -5.19 11.61
C SER A 319 -5.19 -5.71 10.35
N PHE A 320 -5.15 -7.02 10.14
CA PHE A 320 -5.52 -7.71 8.93
C PHE A 320 -6.41 -8.91 9.25
N ASP A 321 -7.20 -9.32 8.26
CA ASP A 321 -7.83 -10.64 8.21
C ASP A 321 -7.42 -11.35 6.91
N VAL A 322 -7.70 -12.66 6.86
CA VAL A 322 -7.37 -13.49 5.71
C VAL A 322 -8.66 -13.87 4.98
N THR A 323 -8.72 -13.52 3.71
CA THR A 323 -9.77 -13.92 2.79
C THR A 323 -9.32 -15.16 2.03
N PRO A 324 -10.01 -16.31 2.16
CA PRO A 324 -9.72 -17.51 1.37
C PRO A 324 -9.82 -17.26 -0.13
N ALA A 325 -8.94 -17.88 -0.89
CA ALA A 325 -8.88 -17.74 -2.35
C ALA A 325 -10.22 -18.04 -3.06
N GLU A 326 -11.03 -18.94 -2.53
CA GLU A 326 -12.34 -19.29 -3.06
C GLU A 326 -13.37 -18.14 -3.04
N LEU A 327 -13.16 -17.13 -2.20
CA LEU A 327 -13.98 -15.91 -2.16
C LEU A 327 -13.48 -14.82 -3.13
N VAL A 328 -12.30 -15.01 -3.73
CA VAL A 328 -11.69 -14.04 -4.64
C VAL A 328 -12.07 -14.39 -6.09
N THR A 329 -12.86 -13.52 -6.72
CA THR A 329 -13.23 -13.68 -8.13
C THR A 329 -12.01 -13.61 -9.05
N ALA A 330 -11.14 -12.61 -8.83
CA ALA A 330 -9.87 -12.51 -9.54
C ALA A 330 -8.85 -11.65 -8.78
N LEU A 331 -7.56 -12.00 -8.96
CA LEU A 331 -6.43 -11.10 -8.69
C LEU A 331 -6.14 -10.27 -9.94
N ILE A 332 -5.94 -8.98 -9.76
CA ILE A 332 -5.58 -8.04 -10.83
C ILE A 332 -4.12 -7.66 -10.61
N THR A 333 -3.23 -8.13 -11.49
CA THR A 333 -1.80 -7.84 -11.43
C THR A 333 -1.36 -6.97 -12.60
N GLU A 334 -0.14 -6.48 -12.58
CA GLU A 334 0.45 -5.73 -13.69
C GLU A 334 0.63 -6.57 -14.96
N ILE A 335 0.70 -7.91 -14.84
CA ILE A 335 0.88 -8.81 -15.98
C ILE A 335 -0.46 -9.22 -16.58
N LYS A 336 -1.39 -9.67 -15.74
CA LYS A 336 -2.70 -10.18 -16.18
C LYS A 336 -3.72 -10.24 -15.04
N VAL A 337 -4.98 -10.45 -15.41
CA VAL A 337 -6.05 -10.83 -14.48
C VAL A 337 -6.01 -12.34 -14.27
N VAL A 338 -5.95 -12.78 -13.02
CA VAL A 338 -5.95 -14.20 -12.62
C VAL A 338 -7.30 -14.52 -12.01
N HIS A 339 -8.18 -15.16 -12.78
CA HIS A 339 -9.49 -15.60 -12.30
C HIS A 339 -9.38 -16.83 -11.41
N ALA A 340 -10.21 -16.89 -10.36
CA ALA A 340 -10.25 -17.99 -9.40
C ALA A 340 -8.83 -18.40 -8.94
N PRO A 341 -8.14 -17.49 -8.21
CA PRO A 341 -6.74 -17.67 -7.85
C PRO A 341 -6.55 -18.98 -7.08
N ASN A 342 -5.47 -19.69 -7.40
CA ASN A 342 -5.06 -20.94 -6.77
C ASN A 342 -3.55 -21.12 -6.95
N GLU A 343 -2.96 -22.09 -6.25
CA GLU A 343 -1.52 -22.33 -6.27
C GLU A 343 -0.93 -22.44 -7.69
N LYS A 344 -1.65 -23.14 -8.59
CA LYS A 344 -1.18 -23.36 -9.96
C LYS A 344 -1.08 -22.05 -10.73
N ASN A 345 -2.19 -21.29 -10.81
CA ASN A 345 -2.24 -20.09 -11.66
C ASN A 345 -1.48 -18.90 -11.05
N ILE A 346 -1.25 -18.88 -9.73
CA ILE A 346 -0.34 -17.94 -9.08
C ILE A 346 1.12 -18.26 -9.44
N LYS A 347 1.51 -19.53 -9.36
CA LYS A 347 2.88 -19.95 -9.72
C LYS A 347 3.21 -19.62 -11.18
N GLU A 348 2.23 -19.69 -12.08
CA GLU A 348 2.39 -19.31 -13.49
C GLU A 348 2.74 -17.81 -13.68
N LEU A 349 2.45 -16.92 -12.70
CA LEU A 349 2.84 -15.51 -12.77
C LEU A 349 4.36 -15.30 -12.63
N PHE A 350 5.07 -16.29 -12.10
CA PHE A 350 6.52 -16.24 -11.84
C PHE A 350 7.30 -17.21 -12.73
N SER A 351 6.63 -17.85 -13.67
CA SER A 351 7.26 -18.71 -14.68
C SER A 351 7.52 -17.84 -15.93
N ASP A 352 8.78 -17.64 -16.26
CA ASP A 352 9.24 -16.98 -17.50
C ASP A 352 8.84 -17.76 -18.75
#